data_74d46dd9f5f49441db70f438f595de1c
#
_entry.id   74d46dd9f5f49441db70f438f595de1c
#
_cell.length_a   1.000
_cell.length_b   1.000
_cell.length_c   1.000
_cell.angle_alpha   90.00
_cell.angle_beta   90.00
_cell.angle_gamma   90.00
#
_symmetry.space_group_name_H-M   'P 1'
#
loop_
_entity.id
_entity.type
_entity.pdbx_description
1 polymer ?
#
loop_
_entity_poly.entity_id
_entity_poly.type
_entity_poly.pdbx_seq_one_letter_code
_entity_poly.pdbx_strand_id
1 'polypeptide(L)'
;MIDTATLQRLGLRSGEPVRFRKADTGRWFAGKMSGVALDGSITVYDANGGARSLRPERVEVRRPGSRGRLCWQTVSDVAITWEQLQLW
;
A
#
# COMPACT_ATOMS: atom_id res chain seq x y z
N MET A 1 -7.00 -8.49 -11.59
CA MET A 1 -7.23 -7.26 -12.36
C MET A 1 -7.25 -6.07 -11.42
N ILE A 2 -6.54 -5.00 -11.78
CA ILE A 2 -6.40 -3.83 -10.92
C ILE A 2 -7.61 -2.93 -11.10
N ASP A 3 -8.21 -2.54 -9.98
CA ASP A 3 -9.38 -1.66 -9.98
C ASP A 3 -9.01 -0.35 -9.29
N THR A 4 -8.99 0.74 -10.06
CA THR A 4 -8.68 2.06 -9.54
C THR A 4 -9.68 2.50 -8.47
N ALA A 5 -10.96 2.14 -8.64
CA ALA A 5 -11.97 2.47 -7.65
C ALA A 5 -11.70 1.78 -6.31
N THR A 6 -11.24 0.53 -6.34
CA THR A 6 -10.86 -0.20 -5.13
C THR A 6 -9.68 0.47 -4.44
N LEU A 7 -8.67 0.88 -5.20
CA LEU A 7 -7.54 1.64 -4.64
C LEU A 7 -8.01 2.90 -3.95
N GLN A 8 -8.87 3.68 -4.59
CA GLN A 8 -9.38 4.92 -4.02
C GLN A 8 -10.15 4.67 -2.72
N ARG A 9 -10.94 3.61 -2.66
CA ARG A 9 -11.66 3.24 -1.45
C ARG A 9 -10.73 2.93 -0.28
N LEU A 10 -9.57 2.37 -0.58
CA LEU A 10 -8.57 2.06 0.43
C LEU A 10 -7.67 3.25 0.76
N GLY A 11 -7.93 4.41 0.15
CA GLY A 11 -7.08 5.58 0.35
C GLY A 11 -5.73 5.50 -0.34
N LEU A 12 -5.63 4.66 -1.36
CA LEU A 12 -4.41 4.43 -2.11
C LEU A 12 -4.50 5.06 -3.49
N ARG A 13 -3.35 5.35 -4.10
CA ARG A 13 -3.28 5.93 -5.44
C ARG A 13 -2.34 5.11 -6.31
N SER A 14 -2.76 4.86 -7.55
CA SER A 14 -1.90 4.22 -8.53
C SER A 14 -0.67 5.09 -8.79
N GLY A 15 0.51 4.48 -8.78
CA GLY A 15 1.77 5.18 -9.04
C GLY A 15 2.37 5.86 -7.82
N GLU A 16 1.70 5.85 -6.65
CA GLU A 16 2.28 6.51 -5.49
C GLU A 16 3.52 5.76 -4.99
N PRO A 17 4.50 6.48 -4.43
CA PRO A 17 5.69 5.84 -3.89
C PRO A 17 5.34 4.95 -2.69
N VAL A 18 5.91 3.75 -2.68
CA VAL A 18 5.75 2.82 -1.56
C VAL A 18 7.10 2.27 -1.19
N ARG A 19 7.16 1.62 -0.04
CA ARG A 19 8.28 0.73 0.28
C ARG A 19 7.70 -0.63 0.66
N PHE A 20 8.43 -1.66 0.35
CA PHE A 20 7.99 -3.03 0.61
C PHE A 20 9.16 -3.88 1.05
N ARG A 21 8.85 -5.02 1.68
CA ARG A 21 9.84 -6.03 2.01
C ARG A 21 9.32 -7.39 1.58
N LYS A 22 10.25 -8.28 1.26
CA LYS A 22 9.91 -9.59 0.68
C LYS A 22 9.52 -10.62 1.73
N ALA A 23 9.76 -10.31 3.00
CA ALA A 23 9.46 -11.17 4.13
C ALA A 23 9.00 -10.32 5.30
N ASP A 24 8.60 -10.95 6.40
CA ASP A 24 8.13 -10.22 7.58
C ASP A 24 9.27 -9.45 8.27
N THR A 25 10.50 -9.80 7.97
CA THR A 25 11.69 -9.08 8.45
C THR A 25 12.61 -8.82 7.25
N GLY A 26 13.60 -7.98 7.44
CA GLY A 26 14.55 -7.67 6.41
C GLY A 26 14.45 -6.23 5.95
N ARG A 27 15.25 -5.91 4.92
CA ARG A 27 15.32 -4.52 4.46
C ARG A 27 14.12 -4.15 3.59
N TRP A 28 13.84 -2.85 3.56
CA TRP A 28 12.81 -2.28 2.72
C TRP A 28 13.35 -1.92 1.35
N PHE A 29 12.50 -2.07 0.34
CA PHE A 29 12.81 -1.72 -1.05
C PHE A 29 11.85 -0.65 -1.52
N ALA A 30 12.32 0.28 -2.33
CA ALA A 30 11.47 1.29 -2.94
C ALA A 30 10.67 0.71 -4.10
N GLY A 31 9.45 1.20 -4.26
CA GLY A 31 8.59 0.78 -5.35
C GLY A 31 7.46 1.78 -5.58
N LYS A 32 6.55 1.40 -6.47
CA LYS A 32 5.35 2.21 -6.76
C LYS A 32 4.11 1.34 -6.70
N MET A 33 3.04 1.92 -6.17
CA MET A 33 1.75 1.22 -6.08
C MET A 33 1.21 0.97 -7.49
N SER A 34 0.78 -0.27 -7.74
CA SER A 34 0.10 -0.62 -8.98
C SER A 34 -1.39 -0.87 -8.74
N GLY A 35 -1.74 -1.73 -7.80
CA GLY A 35 -3.14 -2.00 -7.54
C GLY A 35 -3.36 -3.04 -6.46
N VAL A 36 -4.62 -3.45 -6.34
CA VAL A 36 -5.05 -4.47 -5.38
C VAL A 36 -5.72 -5.60 -6.15
N ALA A 37 -5.30 -6.83 -5.89
CA ALA A 37 -5.91 -7.99 -6.50
C ALA A 37 -7.18 -8.41 -5.74
N LEU A 38 -7.97 -9.29 -6.35
CA LEU A 38 -9.22 -9.75 -5.76
C LEU A 38 -9.02 -10.47 -4.43
N ASP A 39 -7.87 -11.10 -4.23
CA ASP A 39 -7.55 -11.80 -2.99
C ASP A 39 -7.03 -10.86 -1.90
N GLY A 40 -6.99 -9.56 -2.16
CA GLY A 40 -6.49 -8.57 -1.21
C GLY A 40 -4.99 -8.33 -1.26
N SER A 41 -4.25 -9.05 -2.11
CA SER A 41 -2.82 -8.80 -2.24
C SER A 41 -2.57 -7.46 -2.95
N ILE A 42 -1.45 -6.83 -2.61
CA ILE A 42 -1.06 -5.54 -3.17
C ILE A 42 -0.04 -5.79 -4.27
N THR A 43 -0.29 -5.19 -5.44
CA THR A 43 0.67 -5.25 -6.55
C THR A 43 1.48 -3.96 -6.57
N VAL A 44 2.80 -4.11 -6.59
CA VAL A 44 3.74 -2.99 -6.66
C VAL A 44 4.73 -3.23 -7.79
N TYR A 45 5.30 -2.15 -8.32
CA TYR A 45 6.43 -2.21 -9.25
C TYR A 45 7.70 -1.90 -8.47
N ASP A 46 8.72 -2.74 -8.62
CA ASP A 46 10.01 -2.50 -8.01
C ASP A 46 10.84 -1.51 -8.85
N ALA A 47 12.06 -1.22 -8.40
CA ALA A 47 12.94 -0.26 -9.06
C ALA A 47 13.34 -0.70 -10.47
N ASN A 48 13.27 -1.98 -10.76
CA ASN A 48 13.58 -2.54 -12.07
C ASN A 48 12.35 -2.65 -12.98
N GLY A 49 11.19 -2.20 -12.51
CA GLY A 49 9.93 -2.28 -13.25
C GLY A 49 9.23 -3.62 -13.16
N GLY A 50 9.71 -4.53 -12.33
CA GLY A 50 9.09 -5.84 -12.15
C GLY A 50 7.87 -5.73 -11.23
N ALA A 51 6.78 -6.39 -11.60
CA ALA A 51 5.58 -6.43 -10.79
C ALA A 51 5.72 -7.48 -9.69
N ARG A 52 5.31 -7.13 -8.48
CA ARG A 52 5.33 -8.02 -7.32
C ARG A 52 3.98 -8.00 -6.63
N SER A 53 3.51 -9.18 -6.21
CA SER A 53 2.29 -9.33 -5.45
C SER A 53 2.68 -9.59 -3.99
N LEU A 54 2.20 -8.77 -3.08
CA LEU A 54 2.63 -8.78 -1.68
C LEU A 54 1.42 -8.67 -0.76
N ARG A 55 1.57 -9.16 0.46
CA ARG A 55 0.55 -8.96 1.49
C ARG A 55 0.53 -7.50 1.92
N PRO A 56 -0.65 -6.96 2.33
CA PRO A 56 -0.74 -5.57 2.75
C PRO A 56 0.21 -5.21 3.90
N GLU A 57 0.53 -6.14 4.81
CA GLU A 57 1.43 -5.88 5.92
C GLU A 57 2.89 -5.72 5.49
N ARG A 58 3.22 -6.08 4.26
CA ARG A 58 4.58 -5.99 3.73
C ARG A 58 4.78 -4.77 2.84
N VAL A 59 3.76 -3.93 2.72
CA VAL A 59 3.82 -2.71 1.90
C VAL A 59 3.48 -1.54 2.78
N GLU A 60 4.28 -0.48 2.70
CA GLU A 60 4.03 0.76 3.43
C GLU A 60 3.91 1.92 2.47
N VAL A 61 3.02 2.84 2.80
CA VAL A 61 2.80 4.08 2.07
C VAL A 61 3.05 5.25 3.00
N ARG A 62 3.34 6.43 2.43
CA ARG A 62 3.57 7.63 3.23
C ARG A 62 2.25 8.33 3.48
N ARG A 63 1.94 8.56 4.74
CA ARG A 63 0.71 9.26 5.17
C ARG A 63 1.03 10.21 6.31
N PRO A 64 0.24 11.28 6.48
CA PRO A 64 0.42 12.17 7.63
C PRO A 64 0.23 11.40 8.93
N GLY A 65 1.19 11.54 9.83
CA GLY A 65 1.09 11.01 11.18
C GLY A 65 0.33 11.97 12.09
N SER A 66 0.31 11.65 13.39
CA SER A 66 -0.43 12.41 14.39
C SER A 66 -0.02 13.88 14.50
N ARG A 67 1.18 14.23 14.08
CA ARG A 67 1.68 15.61 14.11
C ARG A 67 1.77 16.24 12.73
N GLY A 68 1.11 15.67 11.73
CA GLY A 68 1.14 16.17 10.37
C GLY A 68 2.39 15.83 9.57
N ARG A 69 3.38 15.18 10.17
CA ARG A 69 4.56 14.74 9.45
C ARG A 69 4.27 13.47 8.66
N LEU A 70 4.82 13.39 7.45
CA LEU A 70 4.70 12.17 6.65
C LEU A 70 5.50 11.05 7.31
N CYS A 71 4.85 9.92 7.48
CA CYS A 71 5.49 8.72 8.01
C CYS A 71 5.02 7.50 7.21
N TRP A 72 5.81 6.43 7.29
CA TRP A 72 5.47 5.18 6.64
C TRP A 72 4.45 4.43 7.48
N GLN A 73 3.35 4.01 6.85
CA GLN A 73 2.29 3.22 7.49
C GLN A 73 1.98 2.02 6.62
N THR A 74 1.72 0.88 7.23
CA THR A 74 1.39 -0.32 6.46
C THR A 74 0.06 -0.13 5.74
N VAL A 75 -0.04 -0.72 4.56
CA VAL A 75 -1.28 -0.67 3.79
C VAL A 75 -2.43 -1.29 4.57
N SER A 76 -2.16 -2.36 5.34
CA SER A 76 -3.21 -2.97 6.16
C SER A 76 -3.79 -2.00 7.18
N ASP A 77 -2.97 -1.18 7.82
CA ASP A 77 -3.44 -0.17 8.78
C ASP A 77 -4.23 0.93 8.09
N VAL A 78 -3.74 1.42 6.96
CA VAL A 78 -4.42 2.46 6.18
C VAL A 78 -5.78 1.97 5.70
N ALA A 79 -5.85 0.74 5.19
CA ALA A 79 -7.10 0.15 4.70
C ALA A 79 -8.12 -0.01 5.81
N ILE A 80 -7.69 -0.48 6.98
CA ILE A 80 -8.59 -0.64 8.11
C ILE A 80 -9.16 0.70 8.53
N THR A 81 -8.32 1.72 8.64
CA THR A 81 -8.76 3.06 9.00
C THR A 81 -9.78 3.59 8.00
N TRP A 82 -9.55 3.37 6.71
CA TRP A 82 -10.46 3.80 5.67
C TRP A 82 -11.81 3.10 5.78
N GLU A 83 -11.81 1.79 6.00
CA GLU A 83 -13.05 1.04 6.18
C GLU A 83 -13.84 1.52 7.40
N GLN A 84 -13.16 1.82 8.50
CA GLN A 84 -13.82 2.36 9.68
C GLN A 84 -14.51 3.69 9.38
N LEU A 85 -13.86 4.55 8.59
CA LEU A 85 -14.45 5.83 8.20
C LEU A 85 -15.68 5.64 7.32
N GLN A 86 -15.74 4.58 6.53
CA GLN A 86 -16.87 4.31 5.64
C GLN A 86 -18.08 3.74 6.35
N LEU A 87 -17.93 3.22 7.55
CA LEU A 87 -19.04 2.68 8.33
C LEU A 87 -19.91 3.77 8.94
N TRP A 88 -19.51 5.00 8.85
CA TRP A 88 -20.25 6.16 9.33
C TRP A 88 -20.90 6.88 8.16
#